data_4a4213a4f49c79f64784cecfd2c221f0
#
_entry.id   4a4213a4f49c79f64784cecfd2c221f0
#
_cell.length_a   1.000
_cell.length_b   1.000
_cell.length_c   1.000
_cell.angle_alpha   90.00
_cell.angle_beta   90.00
_cell.angle_gamma   90.00
#
_symmetry.space_group_name_H-M   'P 1'
#
loop_
_entity.id
_entity.type
_entity.pdbx_description
1 polymer ?
#
loop_
_entity_poly.entity_id
_entity_poly.type
_entity_poly.pdbx_seq_one_letter_code
_entity_poly.pdbx_strand_id
1 'polypeptide(L)'
;MINSFELQHGRLKQVQIESKAVLERTQPIWIDFDDPTDEERLWAKELFNLILPDEDDFGDIEASARCFEDATGALQIRSDFLLDTADGSRNVPVAFVLKRDILFSLHEEDLPVFRLLRMRARHQPGYLEDCWDLLLDLYATDAEYSADALEGVYANLEEIGNRTLRAYLSDEDAAEVLASIADNLDDLYFLGQ
;
A
#
# COMPACT_ATOMS: atom_id res chain seq x y z
N MET A 1 11.72 9.27 -2.79
CA MET A 1 12.53 9.28 -1.51
C MET A 1 12.78 7.84 -1.07
N ILE A 2 13.99 7.51 -0.58
CA ILE A 2 14.32 6.15 -0.09
C ILE A 2 14.34 6.13 1.43
N ASN A 3 13.68 5.13 2.03
CA ASN A 3 13.78 4.82 3.44
C ASN A 3 14.32 3.40 3.61
N SER A 4 15.31 3.22 4.45
CA SER A 4 15.83 1.90 4.83
C SER A 4 15.38 1.56 6.24
N PHE A 5 14.98 0.31 6.46
CA PHE A 5 14.51 -0.15 7.75
C PHE A 5 15.29 -1.39 8.19
N GLU A 6 15.88 -1.29 9.37
CA GLU A 6 16.67 -2.36 10.01
C GLU A 6 15.97 -2.90 11.24
N LEU A 7 16.17 -4.16 11.57
CA LEU A 7 15.76 -4.72 12.86
C LEU A 7 16.86 -4.51 13.91
N GLN A 8 16.58 -3.68 14.91
CA GLN A 8 17.46 -3.46 16.04
C GLN A 8 16.76 -3.83 17.34
N HIS A 9 17.27 -4.85 18.04
CA HIS A 9 16.68 -5.39 19.26
C HIS A 9 15.19 -5.79 19.08
N GLY A 10 14.85 -6.38 17.93
CA GLY A 10 13.50 -6.81 17.58
C GLY A 10 12.54 -5.65 17.26
N ARG A 11 13.02 -4.46 16.99
CA ARG A 11 12.22 -3.29 16.60
C ARG A 11 12.69 -2.74 15.25
N LEU A 12 11.74 -2.27 14.49
CA LEU A 12 12.01 -1.62 13.21
C LEU A 12 12.57 -0.22 13.44
N LYS A 13 13.77 0.02 12.93
CA LYS A 13 14.43 1.33 12.97
C LYS A 13 14.58 1.86 11.56
N GLN A 14 14.07 3.06 11.34
CA GLN A 14 14.21 3.79 10.08
C GLN A 14 15.55 4.49 10.00
N VAL A 15 16.23 4.37 8.86
CA VAL A 15 17.41 5.12 8.47
C VAL A 15 17.06 5.92 7.22
N GLN A 16 17.12 7.25 7.33
CA GLN A 16 16.90 8.12 6.19
C GLN A 16 18.11 8.06 5.25
N ILE A 17 17.85 7.86 3.96
CA ILE A 17 18.89 7.68 2.95
C ILE A 17 19.10 9.00 2.20
N GLU A 18 20.16 9.70 2.53
CA GLU A 18 20.55 10.96 1.90
C GLU A 18 21.59 10.78 0.77
N SER A 19 22.18 9.59 0.67
CA SER A 19 23.16 9.27 -0.36
C SER A 19 23.35 7.77 -0.54
N LYS A 20 23.86 7.36 -1.71
CA LYS A 20 24.24 5.97 -1.99
C LYS A 20 25.19 5.39 -0.93
N ALA A 21 26.16 6.17 -0.44
CA ALA A 21 27.12 5.72 0.58
C ALA A 21 26.45 5.43 1.93
N VAL A 22 25.35 6.09 2.26
CA VAL A 22 24.55 5.76 3.45
C VAL A 22 23.80 4.45 3.22
N LEU A 23 23.13 4.30 2.08
CA LEU A 23 22.41 3.09 1.73
C LEU A 23 23.29 1.83 1.73
N GLU A 24 24.52 1.93 1.19
CA GLU A 24 25.51 0.84 1.14
C GLU A 24 25.90 0.31 2.53
N ARG A 25 25.79 1.13 3.58
CA ARG A 25 26.18 0.77 4.96
C ARG A 25 25.03 0.21 5.79
N THR A 26 23.81 0.27 5.29
CA THR A 26 22.65 -0.24 6.01
C THR A 26 22.58 -1.77 5.92
N GLN A 27 21.90 -2.37 6.90
CA GLN A 27 21.56 -3.79 6.92
C GLN A 27 20.03 -3.96 6.97
N PRO A 28 19.36 -3.61 5.87
CA PRO A 28 17.92 -3.54 5.86
C PRO A 28 17.27 -4.92 5.77
N ILE A 29 16.09 -5.02 6.41
CA ILE A 29 15.09 -6.04 6.05
C ILE A 29 14.06 -5.47 5.08
N TRP A 30 13.98 -4.13 4.99
CA TRP A 30 13.04 -3.42 4.12
C TRP A 30 13.65 -2.13 3.60
N ILE A 31 13.53 -1.92 2.29
CA ILE A 31 13.84 -0.65 1.62
C ILE A 31 12.57 -0.17 0.92
N ASP A 32 12.12 1.00 1.29
CA ASP A 32 10.90 1.62 0.81
C ASP A 32 11.22 2.77 -0.15
N PHE A 33 10.75 2.66 -1.38
CA PHE A 33 10.86 3.65 -2.43
C PHE A 33 9.53 4.37 -2.58
N ASP A 34 9.47 5.58 -2.06
CA ASP A 34 8.34 6.49 -2.16
C ASP A 34 8.66 7.55 -3.22
N ASP A 35 8.02 7.44 -4.39
CA ASP A 35 8.28 8.28 -5.58
C ASP A 35 9.79 8.51 -5.83
N PRO A 36 10.54 7.45 -6.17
CA PRO A 36 12.00 7.53 -6.27
C PRO A 36 12.44 8.26 -7.53
N THR A 37 13.46 9.11 -7.38
CA THR A 37 14.13 9.78 -8.49
C THR A 37 14.95 8.79 -9.36
N ASP A 38 15.30 9.19 -10.58
CA ASP A 38 16.15 8.39 -11.47
C ASP A 38 17.50 8.03 -10.82
N GLU A 39 18.07 8.93 -10.01
CA GLU A 39 19.29 8.69 -9.27
C GLU A 39 19.11 7.60 -8.22
N GLU A 40 18.00 7.62 -7.48
CA GLU A 40 17.66 6.62 -6.47
C GLU A 40 17.37 5.25 -7.12
N ARG A 41 16.73 5.22 -8.28
CA ARG A 41 16.55 4.01 -9.10
C ARG A 41 17.90 3.43 -9.55
N LEU A 42 18.85 4.29 -9.92
CA LEU A 42 20.21 3.86 -10.26
C LEU A 42 20.92 3.25 -9.04
N TRP A 43 20.77 3.80 -7.84
CA TRP A 43 21.36 3.21 -6.62
C TRP A 43 20.80 1.82 -6.34
N ALA A 44 19.49 1.60 -6.53
CA ALA A 44 18.88 0.28 -6.41
C ALA A 44 19.50 -0.73 -7.37
N LYS A 45 19.72 -0.32 -8.62
CA LYS A 45 20.36 -1.17 -9.64
C LYS A 45 21.81 -1.49 -9.30
N GLU A 46 22.59 -0.49 -8.88
CA GLU A 46 24.03 -0.66 -8.62
C GLU A 46 24.32 -1.46 -7.34
N LEU A 47 23.57 -1.23 -6.26
CA LEU A 47 23.81 -1.86 -4.96
C LEU A 47 23.16 -3.25 -4.84
N PHE A 48 21.95 -3.39 -5.37
CA PHE A 48 21.15 -4.61 -5.17
C PHE A 48 20.94 -5.40 -6.46
N ASN A 49 21.45 -4.93 -7.61
CA ASN A 49 21.13 -5.47 -8.93
C ASN A 49 19.61 -5.60 -9.10
N LEU A 50 18.90 -4.55 -8.71
CA LEU A 50 17.44 -4.45 -8.72
C LEU A 50 17.02 -3.42 -9.77
N ILE A 51 16.14 -3.85 -10.68
CA ILE A 51 15.47 -2.95 -11.63
C ILE A 51 14.08 -2.70 -11.04
N LEU A 52 13.85 -1.46 -10.62
CA LEU A 52 12.53 -1.04 -10.16
C LEU A 52 11.60 -0.88 -11.37
N PRO A 53 10.36 -1.32 -11.27
CA PRO A 53 9.37 -1.14 -12.33
C PRO A 53 9.12 0.35 -12.61
N ASP A 54 8.79 0.67 -13.86
CA ASP A 54 8.35 1.99 -14.27
C ASP A 54 6.82 2.10 -14.19
N GLU A 55 6.27 3.34 -14.25
CA GLU A 55 4.82 3.59 -14.20
C GLU A 55 4.04 2.77 -15.25
N ASP A 56 4.58 2.64 -16.45
CA ASP A 56 3.97 1.86 -17.55
C ASP A 56 3.87 0.36 -17.20
N ASP A 57 4.70 -0.12 -16.28
CA ASP A 57 4.70 -1.51 -15.81
C ASP A 57 3.53 -1.82 -14.85
N PHE A 58 2.85 -0.81 -14.32
CA PHE A 58 1.68 -0.97 -13.44
C PHE A 58 0.36 -1.05 -14.18
N GLY A 59 0.34 -0.69 -15.50
CA GLY A 59 -0.84 -0.76 -16.34
C GLY A 59 -1.26 -2.20 -16.63
N ASP A 60 -2.55 -2.42 -16.75
CA ASP A 60 -3.30 -3.58 -17.26
C ASP A 60 -2.59 -4.96 -17.25
N ILE A 61 -2.03 -5.33 -16.08
CA ILE A 61 -1.33 -6.60 -15.92
C ILE A 61 -2.36 -7.70 -15.64
N GLU A 62 -2.40 -8.73 -16.51
CA GLU A 62 -3.18 -9.93 -16.26
C GLU A 62 -2.86 -10.51 -14.87
N ALA A 63 -3.87 -11.02 -14.16
CA ALA A 63 -3.72 -11.57 -12.80
C ALA A 63 -2.57 -12.59 -12.66
N SER A 64 -2.26 -13.34 -13.73
CA SER A 64 -1.15 -14.30 -13.79
C SER A 64 0.23 -13.64 -13.79
N ALA A 65 0.34 -12.36 -14.15
CA ALA A 65 1.59 -11.61 -14.18
C ALA A 65 1.83 -10.77 -12.91
N ARG A 66 0.90 -10.82 -11.95
CA ARG A 66 1.02 -10.06 -10.70
C ARG A 66 2.04 -10.65 -9.71
N CYS A 67 2.40 -11.93 -9.84
CA CYS A 67 3.39 -12.59 -8.98
C CYS A 67 4.23 -13.54 -9.80
N PHE A 68 5.53 -13.26 -9.91
CA PHE A 68 6.47 -14.10 -10.67
C PHE A 68 7.89 -14.01 -10.11
N GLU A 69 8.69 -15.05 -10.35
CA GLU A 69 10.11 -15.03 -10.07
C GLU A 69 10.87 -14.59 -11.33
N ASP A 70 11.72 -13.59 -11.20
CA ASP A 70 12.54 -13.09 -12.31
C ASP A 70 13.79 -13.95 -12.54
N ALA A 71 14.51 -13.68 -13.63
CA ALA A 71 15.73 -14.43 -14.00
C ALA A 71 16.86 -14.31 -12.96
N THR A 72 16.75 -13.41 -11.99
CA THR A 72 17.74 -13.23 -10.90
C THR A 72 17.35 -13.97 -9.62
N GLY A 73 16.20 -14.64 -9.61
CA GLY A 73 15.65 -15.31 -8.42
C GLY A 73 14.97 -14.34 -7.45
N ALA A 74 14.61 -13.16 -7.90
CA ALA A 74 13.83 -12.23 -7.11
C ALA A 74 12.33 -12.43 -7.34
N LEU A 75 11.54 -12.50 -6.28
CA LEU A 75 10.10 -12.60 -6.35
C LEU A 75 9.53 -11.19 -6.55
N GLN A 76 8.86 -10.99 -7.68
CA GLN A 76 8.18 -9.77 -8.05
C GLN A 76 6.69 -9.90 -7.73
N ILE A 77 6.12 -8.96 -6.99
CA ILE A 77 4.70 -8.95 -6.64
C ILE A 77 4.13 -7.57 -6.94
N ARG A 78 2.99 -7.55 -7.61
CA ARG A 78 2.24 -6.33 -7.93
C ARG A 78 0.90 -6.41 -7.27
N SER A 79 0.52 -5.38 -6.53
CA SER A 79 -0.73 -5.32 -5.78
C SER A 79 -1.27 -3.91 -5.75
N ASP A 80 -2.56 -3.82 -5.60
CA ASP A 80 -3.24 -2.56 -5.33
C ASP A 80 -3.56 -2.49 -3.85
N PHE A 81 -3.26 -1.35 -3.21
CA PHE A 81 -3.55 -1.07 -1.81
C PHE A 81 -4.59 0.02 -1.71
N LEU A 82 -5.52 -0.12 -0.79
CA LEU A 82 -6.58 0.85 -0.59
C LEU A 82 -6.02 2.15 -0.01
N LEU A 83 -6.41 3.27 -0.60
CA LEU A 83 -6.29 4.60 -0.04
C LEU A 83 -7.67 5.21 0.11
N ASP A 84 -8.18 5.21 1.33
CA ASP A 84 -9.45 5.81 1.69
C ASP A 84 -9.22 7.21 2.26
N THR A 85 -9.85 8.22 1.66
CA THR A 85 -9.69 9.63 2.01
C THR A 85 -11.06 10.30 2.09
N ALA A 86 -11.09 11.55 2.55
CA ALA A 86 -12.32 12.35 2.56
C ALA A 86 -12.90 12.62 1.16
N ASP A 87 -12.07 12.46 0.12
CA ASP A 87 -12.46 12.68 -1.29
C ASP A 87 -12.90 11.37 -1.98
N GLY A 88 -12.92 10.24 -1.25
CA GLY A 88 -13.31 8.92 -1.73
C GLY A 88 -12.18 7.88 -1.61
N SER A 89 -12.54 6.63 -1.89
CA SER A 89 -11.63 5.49 -1.89
C SER A 89 -11.05 5.25 -3.27
N ARG A 90 -9.78 4.84 -3.34
CA ARG A 90 -9.11 4.45 -4.56
C ARG A 90 -8.00 3.46 -4.31
N ASN A 91 -7.64 2.71 -5.33
CA ASN A 91 -6.52 1.80 -5.29
C ASN A 91 -5.23 2.51 -5.73
N VAL A 92 -4.16 2.26 -4.98
CA VAL A 92 -2.81 2.75 -5.27
C VAL A 92 -1.93 1.54 -5.59
N PRO A 93 -1.33 1.49 -6.79
CA PRO A 93 -0.46 0.38 -7.15
C PRO A 93 0.82 0.38 -6.32
N VAL A 94 1.18 -0.81 -5.84
CA VAL A 94 2.41 -1.06 -5.09
C VAL A 94 3.15 -2.24 -5.71
N ALA A 95 4.43 -2.06 -5.99
CA ALA A 95 5.30 -3.16 -6.36
C ALA A 95 6.15 -3.59 -5.17
N PHE A 96 6.20 -4.91 -4.94
CA PHE A 96 7.12 -5.53 -4.00
C PHE A 96 8.13 -6.37 -4.75
N VAL A 97 9.37 -6.34 -4.28
CA VAL A 97 10.41 -7.25 -4.72
C VAL A 97 11.07 -7.87 -3.50
N LEU A 98 11.03 -9.20 -3.41
CA LEU A 98 11.76 -9.94 -2.39
C LEU A 98 13.05 -10.49 -2.98
N LYS A 99 14.17 -10.07 -2.43
CA LYS A 99 15.49 -10.48 -2.89
C LYS A 99 16.49 -10.51 -1.74
N ARG A 100 17.17 -11.64 -1.55
CA ARG A 100 18.23 -11.83 -0.52
C ARG A 100 17.80 -11.41 0.88
N ASP A 101 16.62 -11.84 1.31
CA ASP A 101 16.05 -11.52 2.62
C ASP A 101 15.79 -10.02 2.86
N ILE A 102 15.61 -9.27 1.79
CA ILE A 102 15.21 -7.86 1.82
C ILE A 102 13.91 -7.71 1.05
N LEU A 103 12.93 -7.06 1.65
CA LEU A 103 11.76 -6.56 0.96
C LEU A 103 12.06 -5.17 0.39
N PHE A 104 11.80 -4.99 -0.89
CA PHE A 104 11.76 -3.69 -1.54
C PHE A 104 10.30 -3.37 -1.86
N SER A 105 9.83 -2.19 -1.49
CA SER A 105 8.53 -1.67 -1.88
C SER A 105 8.69 -0.43 -2.73
N LEU A 106 7.81 -0.26 -3.71
CA LEU A 106 7.74 0.90 -4.58
C LEU A 106 6.30 1.36 -4.69
N HIS A 107 6.05 2.62 -4.36
CA HIS A 107 4.76 3.29 -4.48
C HIS A 107 4.99 4.79 -4.68
N GLU A 108 3.96 5.49 -5.16
CA GLU A 108 4.01 6.93 -5.43
C GLU A 108 3.28 7.76 -4.37
N GLU A 109 2.55 7.10 -3.48
CA GLU A 109 1.74 7.76 -2.47
C GLU A 109 1.94 7.16 -1.08
N ASP A 110 1.88 8.02 -0.06
CA ASP A 110 2.03 7.60 1.34
C ASP A 110 0.79 6.85 1.84
N LEU A 111 0.90 5.54 1.94
CA LEU A 111 -0.18 4.63 2.29
C LEU A 111 -0.37 4.50 3.81
N PRO A 112 -1.62 4.56 4.32
CA PRO A 112 -1.92 4.41 5.75
C PRO A 112 -1.39 3.11 6.34
N VAL A 113 -1.49 2.00 5.61
CA VAL A 113 -1.03 0.67 6.04
C VAL A 113 0.47 0.62 6.29
N PHE A 114 1.27 1.30 5.46
CA PHE A 114 2.72 1.42 5.65
C PHE A 114 3.07 2.21 6.91
N ARG A 115 2.33 3.31 7.19
CA ARG A 115 2.49 4.08 8.42
C ARG A 115 2.14 3.28 9.65
N LEU A 116 1.05 2.51 9.60
CA LEU A 116 0.56 1.69 10.70
C LEU A 116 1.54 0.57 11.03
N LEU A 117 2.05 -0.16 10.02
CA LEU A 117 3.08 -1.17 10.19
C LEU A 117 4.34 -0.57 10.84
N ARG A 118 4.86 0.53 10.29
CA ARG A 118 6.04 1.21 10.84
C ARG A 118 5.84 1.61 12.32
N MET A 119 4.64 2.07 12.67
CA MET A 119 4.30 2.42 14.04
C MET A 119 4.29 1.18 14.95
N ARG A 120 3.59 0.10 14.57
CA ARG A 120 3.50 -1.17 15.32
C ARG A 120 4.89 -1.77 15.55
N ALA A 121 5.66 -1.95 14.48
CA ALA A 121 6.99 -2.58 14.51
C ALA A 121 8.05 -1.75 15.25
N ARG A 122 7.89 -0.42 15.33
CA ARG A 122 8.77 0.46 16.13
C ARG A 122 8.51 0.32 17.63
N HIS A 123 7.25 0.17 18.03
CA HIS A 123 6.87 0.17 19.43
C HIS A 123 6.87 -1.22 20.07
N GLN A 124 6.60 -2.26 19.31
CA GLN A 124 6.45 -3.63 19.79
C GLN A 124 7.68 -4.48 19.42
N PRO A 125 8.53 -4.87 20.39
CA PRO A 125 9.67 -5.74 20.11
C PRO A 125 9.21 -7.13 19.67
N GLY A 126 9.86 -7.69 18.62
CA GLY A 126 9.50 -9.00 18.11
C GLY A 126 8.19 -9.04 17.31
N TYR A 127 7.70 -7.88 16.90
CA TYR A 127 6.52 -7.79 16.02
C TYR A 127 6.81 -8.34 14.63
N LEU A 128 8.02 -8.11 14.12
CA LEU A 128 8.54 -8.64 12.86
C LEU A 128 9.84 -9.40 13.15
N GLU A 129 10.03 -10.53 12.50
CA GLU A 129 11.26 -11.31 12.58
C GLU A 129 12.10 -11.17 11.30
N ASP A 130 11.46 -11.05 10.13
CA ASP A 130 12.11 -10.95 8.83
C ASP A 130 11.30 -10.16 7.80
N CYS A 131 11.76 -10.16 6.54
CA CYS A 131 11.10 -9.48 5.44
C CYS A 131 9.81 -10.15 4.97
N TRP A 132 9.62 -11.45 5.24
CA TRP A 132 8.39 -12.17 4.92
C TRP A 132 7.27 -11.81 5.88
N ASP A 133 7.58 -11.76 7.19
CA ASP A 133 6.64 -11.28 8.20
C ASP A 133 6.15 -9.88 7.86
N LEU A 134 7.07 -9.01 7.42
CA LEU A 134 6.77 -7.65 7.02
C LEU A 134 5.80 -7.60 5.83
N LEU A 135 6.06 -8.39 4.78
CA LEU A 135 5.18 -8.47 3.62
C LEU A 135 3.80 -9.00 3.99
N LEU A 136 3.74 -10.06 4.79
CA LEU A 136 2.47 -10.65 5.24
C LEU A 136 1.67 -9.68 6.12
N ASP A 137 2.35 -8.93 7.01
CA ASP A 137 1.70 -7.94 7.86
C ASP A 137 1.16 -6.74 7.06
N LEU A 138 1.84 -6.32 6.00
CA LEU A 138 1.32 -5.30 5.07
C LEU A 138 0.00 -5.76 4.45
N TYR A 139 -0.06 -6.98 3.91
CA TYR A 139 -1.30 -7.52 3.35
C TYR A 139 -2.40 -7.73 4.39
N ALA A 140 -2.06 -8.23 5.57
CA ALA A 140 -3.03 -8.41 6.65
C ALA A 140 -3.61 -7.06 7.10
N THR A 141 -2.75 -6.05 7.22
CA THR A 141 -3.16 -4.69 7.61
C THR A 141 -4.01 -4.03 6.52
N ASP A 142 -3.71 -4.24 5.24
CA ASP A 142 -4.50 -3.73 4.14
C ASP A 142 -5.88 -4.40 4.08
N ALA A 143 -5.95 -5.71 4.32
CA ALA A 143 -7.22 -6.41 4.42
C ALA A 143 -8.09 -5.90 5.59
N GLU A 144 -7.49 -5.63 6.78
CA GLU A 144 -8.19 -5.01 7.91
C GLU A 144 -8.69 -3.60 7.54
N TYR A 145 -7.82 -2.78 6.92
CA TYR A 145 -8.15 -1.42 6.50
C TYR A 145 -9.29 -1.39 5.47
N SER A 146 -9.25 -2.29 4.50
CA SER A 146 -10.32 -2.45 3.49
C SER A 146 -11.63 -2.92 4.11
N ALA A 147 -11.58 -3.80 5.11
CA ALA A 147 -12.77 -4.24 5.84
C ALA A 147 -13.41 -3.08 6.61
N ASP A 148 -12.62 -2.25 7.29
CA ASP A 148 -13.11 -1.07 8.01
C ASP A 148 -13.75 -0.05 7.05
N ALA A 149 -13.15 0.19 5.88
CA ALA A 149 -13.71 1.07 4.85
C ALA A 149 -15.05 0.51 4.32
N LEU A 150 -15.13 -0.79 4.09
CA LEU A 150 -16.36 -1.46 3.66
C LEU A 150 -17.48 -1.35 4.71
N GLU A 151 -17.16 -1.50 6.00
CA GLU A 151 -18.13 -1.28 7.09
C GLU A 151 -18.67 0.16 7.08
N GLY A 152 -17.81 1.15 6.80
CA GLY A 152 -18.21 2.54 6.61
C GLY A 152 -19.19 2.73 5.47
N VAL A 153 -18.94 2.11 4.32
CA VAL A 153 -19.87 2.14 3.17
C VAL A 153 -21.22 1.49 3.52
N TYR A 154 -21.23 0.35 4.20
CA TYR A 154 -22.48 -0.28 4.64
C TYR A 154 -23.27 0.60 5.61
N ALA A 155 -22.62 1.25 6.56
CA ALA A 155 -23.28 2.18 7.48
C ALA A 155 -23.93 3.36 6.74
N ASN A 156 -23.23 3.93 5.75
CA ASN A 156 -23.75 5.01 4.92
C ASN A 156 -24.97 4.55 4.10
N LEU A 157 -24.90 3.38 3.48
CA LEU A 157 -26.01 2.80 2.71
C LEU A 157 -27.25 2.53 3.60
N GLU A 158 -27.05 2.06 4.82
CA GLU A 158 -28.12 1.87 5.79
C GLU A 158 -28.79 3.18 6.17
N GLU A 159 -28.00 4.24 6.41
CA GLU A 159 -28.51 5.58 6.70
C GLU A 159 -29.34 6.12 5.52
N ILE A 160 -28.81 6.02 4.29
CA ILE A 160 -29.52 6.42 3.07
C ILE A 160 -30.85 5.65 2.94
N GLY A 161 -30.83 4.32 3.13
CA GLY A 161 -32.00 3.46 3.10
C GLY A 161 -33.07 3.91 4.12
N ASN A 162 -32.66 4.21 5.34
CA ASN A 162 -33.53 4.68 6.39
C ASN A 162 -34.14 6.06 6.09
N ARG A 163 -33.37 6.98 5.49
CA ARG A 163 -33.89 8.30 5.03
C ARG A 163 -34.91 8.11 3.92
N THR A 164 -34.60 7.30 2.90
CA THR A 164 -35.45 7.07 1.74
C THR A 164 -36.80 6.41 2.12
N LEU A 165 -36.78 5.48 3.07
CA LEU A 165 -37.98 4.76 3.51
C LEU A 165 -38.92 5.57 4.41
N ARG A 166 -38.37 6.62 5.09
CA ARG A 166 -39.11 7.42 6.09
C ARG A 166 -39.61 8.74 5.58
N ALA A 167 -39.14 9.22 4.43
CA ALA A 167 -39.45 10.56 3.92
C ALA A 167 -40.21 10.53 2.60
N TYR A 168 -41.23 11.46 2.47
CA TYR A 168 -41.64 11.96 1.15
C TYR A 168 -40.49 12.90 0.72
N LEU A 169 -39.54 12.40 -0.10
CA LEU A 169 -38.40 13.19 -0.57
C LEU A 169 -38.89 14.30 -1.50
N SER A 170 -38.41 15.50 -1.30
CA SER A 170 -38.46 16.56 -2.33
C SER A 170 -37.52 16.16 -3.50
N ASP A 171 -37.68 16.80 -4.67
CA ASP A 171 -36.80 16.55 -5.81
C ASP A 171 -35.31 16.84 -5.47
N GLU A 172 -35.06 17.82 -4.58
CA GLU A 172 -33.72 18.19 -4.13
C GLU A 172 -33.14 17.12 -3.21
N ASP A 173 -33.92 16.60 -2.25
CA ASP A 173 -33.51 15.48 -1.38
C ASP A 173 -33.27 14.20 -2.20
N ALA A 174 -34.07 13.94 -3.25
CA ALA A 174 -33.88 12.80 -4.12
C ALA A 174 -32.58 12.88 -4.91
N ALA A 175 -32.20 14.07 -5.38
CA ALA A 175 -30.92 14.29 -6.07
C ALA A 175 -29.71 14.07 -5.14
N GLU A 176 -29.79 14.55 -3.89
CA GLU A 176 -28.73 14.32 -2.89
C GLU A 176 -28.59 12.85 -2.53
N VAL A 177 -29.70 12.13 -2.36
CA VAL A 177 -29.69 10.66 -2.12
C VAL A 177 -29.05 9.91 -3.29
N LEU A 178 -29.38 10.27 -4.54
CA LEU A 178 -28.83 9.64 -5.73
C LEU A 178 -27.31 9.89 -5.85
N ALA A 179 -26.84 11.10 -5.56
CA ALA A 179 -25.42 11.43 -5.54
C ALA A 179 -24.69 10.58 -4.48
N SER A 180 -25.23 10.50 -3.27
CA SER A 180 -24.64 9.71 -2.19
C SER A 180 -24.61 8.21 -2.50
N ILE A 181 -25.60 7.66 -3.21
CA ILE A 181 -25.58 6.26 -3.68
C ILE A 181 -24.47 6.07 -4.72
N ALA A 182 -24.31 7.01 -5.66
CA ALA A 182 -23.28 6.93 -6.67
C ALA A 182 -21.87 6.91 -6.05
N ASP A 183 -21.60 7.81 -5.08
CA ASP A 183 -20.33 7.86 -4.36
C ASP A 183 -20.04 6.53 -3.64
N ASN A 184 -21.01 5.95 -2.95
CA ASN A 184 -20.84 4.66 -2.28
C ASN A 184 -20.64 3.49 -3.27
N LEU A 185 -21.20 3.55 -4.47
CA LEU A 185 -20.98 2.53 -5.51
C LEU A 185 -19.56 2.62 -6.06
N ASP A 186 -19.00 3.81 -6.20
CA ASP A 186 -17.62 4.00 -6.62
C ASP A 186 -16.65 3.44 -5.56
N ASP A 187 -16.90 3.71 -4.26
CA ASP A 187 -16.12 3.14 -3.17
C ASP A 187 -16.18 1.59 -3.16
N LEU A 188 -17.38 1.01 -3.35
CA LEU A 188 -17.53 -0.44 -3.45
C LEU A 188 -16.79 -1.03 -4.65
N TYR A 189 -16.71 -0.31 -5.76
CA TYR A 189 -15.95 -0.75 -6.92
C TYR A 189 -14.46 -0.90 -6.60
N PHE A 190 -13.86 0.06 -5.91
CA PHE A 190 -12.46 0.01 -5.52
C PHE A 190 -12.18 -1.05 -4.44
N LEU A 191 -13.12 -1.27 -3.51
CA LEU A 191 -13.00 -2.30 -2.47
C LEU A 191 -13.13 -3.74 -2.99
N GLY A 192 -13.68 -3.91 -4.21
CA GLY A 192 -13.94 -5.23 -4.81
C GLY A 192 -12.88 -5.71 -5.79
N GLN A 193 -11.78 -4.94 -5.99
CA GLN A 193 -10.67 -5.31 -6.87
C GLN A 193 -9.49 -5.89 -6.10
#